data_a9ecacb81ef3993e2586784fcf22862a
#
_entry.id   a9ecacb81ef3993e2586784fcf22862a
#
_cell.length_a   1.000
_cell.length_b   1.000
_cell.length_c   1.000
_cell.angle_alpha   90.00
_cell.angle_beta   90.00
_cell.angle_gamma   90.00
#
_symmetry.space_group_name_H-M   'P 1'
#
loop_
_entity.id
_entity.type
_entity.pdbx_description
1 polymer ?
#
loop_
_entity_poly.entity_id
_entity_poly.type
_entity_poly.pdbx_seq_one_letter_code
_entity_poly.pdbx_strand_id
1 'polypeptide(L)'
;TDYGLFDQIAALRWIKKNIKGFGGDPNNVTIFGESAGGTSVSALCSSPLAKGLFARAIMQSPWMFGYVNKLAEPNIVRLKDAVGPVGSAEKIGLKYADGLSIKDLRKLSGEDIVARSSYYKTRVTIDGWLLSDHPAEIFSRGEQADVPTMIGTTKNEGAFFWYFAKSKSRKVFADKLKAFYQDKTDAVLALYPGESQEELQK
;
A
#
# COMPACT_ATOMS: atom_id res chain seq x y z
N THR A 1 2.35 9.99 -10.53
CA THR A 1 2.03 8.85 -9.67
C THR A 1 3.33 8.27 -9.15
N ASP A 2 3.33 7.58 -7.99
CA ASP A 2 4.43 6.75 -7.45
C ASP A 2 5.83 7.39 -7.37
N TYR A 3 5.94 8.70 -7.40
CA TYR A 3 7.24 9.39 -7.35
C TYR A 3 8.06 8.99 -6.14
N GLY A 4 7.43 8.76 -4.98
CA GLY A 4 8.12 8.25 -3.80
C GLY A 4 8.76 6.88 -4.01
N LEU A 5 8.14 5.98 -4.78
CA LEU A 5 8.74 4.69 -5.14
C LEU A 5 9.88 4.86 -6.17
N PHE A 6 9.75 5.80 -7.10
CA PHE A 6 10.86 6.16 -8.01
C PHE A 6 12.05 6.75 -7.26
N ASP A 7 11.81 7.58 -6.23
CA ASP A 7 12.86 8.10 -5.35
C ASP A 7 13.57 6.97 -4.60
N GLN A 8 12.83 5.98 -4.10
CA GLN A 8 13.41 4.79 -3.47
C GLN A 8 14.26 3.97 -4.47
N ILE A 9 13.80 3.80 -5.70
CA ILE A 9 14.58 3.13 -6.76
C ILE A 9 15.84 3.94 -7.09
N ALA A 10 15.75 5.26 -7.15
CA ALA A 10 16.90 6.13 -7.37
C ALA A 10 17.92 6.01 -6.23
N ALA A 11 17.46 5.96 -4.98
CA ALA A 11 18.30 5.74 -3.81
C ALA A 11 19.00 4.37 -3.86
N LEU A 12 18.28 3.30 -4.23
CA LEU A 12 18.85 1.96 -4.38
C LEU A 12 19.90 1.91 -5.50
N ARG A 13 19.67 2.58 -6.62
CA ARG A 13 20.66 2.72 -7.70
C ARG A 13 21.90 3.48 -7.23
N TRP A 14 21.72 4.53 -6.44
CA TRP A 14 22.84 5.26 -5.83
C TRP A 14 23.63 4.36 -4.89
N ILE A 15 22.95 3.61 -4.01
CA ILE A 15 23.59 2.63 -3.11
C ILE A 15 24.40 1.62 -3.93
N LYS A 16 23.79 1.02 -4.94
CA LYS A 16 24.44 0.03 -5.81
C LYS A 16 25.76 0.57 -6.41
N LYS A 17 25.76 1.85 -6.79
CA LYS A 17 26.92 2.50 -7.42
C LYS A 17 28.00 2.92 -6.41
N ASN A 18 27.62 3.36 -5.21
CA ASN A 18 28.50 4.14 -4.34
C ASN A 18 28.87 3.44 -3.03
N ILE A 19 28.07 2.47 -2.55
CA ILE A 19 28.19 1.97 -1.18
C ILE A 19 29.53 1.29 -0.89
N LYS A 20 30.22 0.79 -1.91
CA LYS A 20 31.56 0.22 -1.79
C LYS A 20 32.57 1.25 -1.25
N GLY A 21 32.44 2.51 -1.66
CA GLY A 21 33.30 3.62 -1.15
C GLY A 21 33.06 3.94 0.33
N PHE A 22 31.96 3.46 0.90
CA PHE A 22 31.62 3.58 2.33
C PHE A 22 31.87 2.29 3.12
N GLY A 23 32.54 1.30 2.53
CA GLY A 23 32.81 0.01 3.17
C GLY A 23 31.68 -1.01 3.09
N GLY A 24 30.58 -0.71 2.38
CA GLY A 24 29.46 -1.63 2.19
C GLY A 24 29.64 -2.51 0.95
N ASP A 25 28.80 -3.57 0.89
CA ASP A 25 28.73 -4.47 -0.26
C ASP A 25 27.49 -4.18 -1.11
N PRO A 26 27.64 -3.72 -2.36
CA PRO A 26 26.51 -3.45 -3.25
C PRO A 26 25.69 -4.71 -3.62
N ASN A 27 26.22 -5.91 -3.37
CA ASN A 27 25.51 -7.17 -3.60
C ASN A 27 24.84 -7.72 -2.33
N ASN A 28 24.99 -7.04 -1.20
CA ASN A 28 24.42 -7.45 0.09
C ASN A 28 23.48 -6.38 0.65
N VAL A 29 22.61 -5.83 -0.19
CA VAL A 29 21.61 -4.83 0.19
C VAL A 29 20.32 -5.54 0.60
N THR A 30 19.84 -5.24 1.79
CA THR A 30 18.52 -5.70 2.27
C THR A 30 17.60 -4.50 2.37
N ILE A 31 16.43 -4.58 1.73
CA ILE A 31 15.36 -3.60 1.90
C ILE A 31 14.39 -4.10 2.97
N PHE A 32 13.92 -3.19 3.81
CA PHE A 32 12.93 -3.52 4.84
C PHE A 32 12.00 -2.34 5.11
N GLY A 33 10.83 -2.64 5.64
CA GLY A 33 9.85 -1.62 5.99
C GLY A 33 8.63 -2.17 6.71
N GLU A 34 8.02 -1.32 7.52
CA GLU A 34 6.81 -1.59 8.28
C GLU A 34 5.65 -0.79 7.71
N SER A 35 4.43 -1.36 7.72
CA SER A 35 3.19 -0.71 7.29
C SER A 35 3.32 -0.15 5.86
N ALA A 36 3.28 1.16 5.66
CA ALA A 36 3.52 1.81 4.37
C ALA A 36 4.92 1.48 3.81
N GLY A 37 5.94 1.33 4.67
CA GLY A 37 7.27 0.86 4.29
C GLY A 37 7.25 -0.59 3.81
N GLY A 38 6.51 -1.48 4.48
CA GLY A 38 6.29 -2.86 4.03
C GLY A 38 5.58 -2.92 2.68
N THR A 39 4.62 -2.03 2.47
CA THR A 39 3.94 -1.84 1.18
C THR A 39 4.92 -1.38 0.09
N SER A 40 5.81 -0.43 0.40
CA SER A 40 6.85 0.00 -0.52
C SER A 40 7.80 -1.14 -0.90
N VAL A 41 8.23 -1.95 0.07
CA VAL A 41 9.06 -3.14 -0.18
C VAL A 41 8.33 -4.13 -1.10
N SER A 42 7.03 -4.36 -0.87
CA SER A 42 6.20 -5.21 -1.74
C SER A 42 6.15 -4.69 -3.18
N ALA A 43 5.97 -3.38 -3.35
CA ALA A 43 5.97 -2.73 -4.66
C ALA A 43 7.34 -2.84 -5.35
N LEU A 44 8.44 -2.64 -4.61
CA LEU A 44 9.80 -2.79 -5.14
C LEU A 44 10.08 -4.23 -5.56
N CYS A 45 9.63 -5.23 -4.79
CA CYS A 45 9.76 -6.63 -5.17
C CYS A 45 8.95 -6.95 -6.43
N SER A 46 7.81 -6.28 -6.65
CA SER A 46 6.95 -6.47 -7.81
C SER A 46 7.39 -5.68 -9.04
N SER A 47 8.27 -4.68 -8.86
CA SER A 47 8.67 -3.76 -9.93
C SER A 47 9.84 -4.30 -10.76
N PRO A 48 9.70 -4.38 -12.09
CA PRO A 48 10.81 -4.74 -12.96
C PRO A 48 11.96 -3.72 -12.88
N LEU A 49 11.67 -2.47 -12.49
CA LEU A 49 12.65 -1.39 -12.40
C LEU A 49 13.59 -1.51 -11.20
N ALA A 50 13.21 -2.30 -10.18
CA ALA A 50 13.97 -2.53 -8.96
C ALA A 50 14.73 -3.87 -8.96
N LYS A 51 14.52 -4.73 -9.97
CA LYS A 51 15.23 -6.02 -10.07
C LYS A 51 16.74 -5.84 -10.03
N GLY A 52 17.42 -6.63 -9.18
CA GLY A 52 18.89 -6.60 -9.04
C GLY A 52 19.44 -5.44 -8.22
N LEU A 53 18.58 -4.56 -7.66
CA LEU A 53 19.04 -3.46 -6.80
C LEU A 53 19.19 -3.87 -5.32
N PHE A 54 18.60 -4.98 -4.91
CA PHE A 54 18.70 -5.54 -3.56
C PHE A 54 18.82 -7.06 -3.61
N ALA A 55 19.33 -7.62 -2.53
CA ALA A 55 19.58 -9.06 -2.38
C ALA A 55 18.60 -9.76 -1.44
N ARG A 56 17.88 -9.01 -0.59
CA ARG A 56 16.89 -9.53 0.38
C ARG A 56 15.81 -8.50 0.64
N ALA A 57 14.64 -8.98 1.08
CA ALA A 57 13.50 -8.12 1.42
C ALA A 57 12.85 -8.55 2.74
N ILE A 58 12.46 -7.57 3.58
CA ILE A 58 11.70 -7.82 4.80
C ILE A 58 10.46 -6.91 4.78
N MET A 59 9.28 -7.52 4.82
CA MET A 59 7.99 -6.85 4.75
C MET A 59 7.26 -7.04 6.08
N GLN A 60 7.14 -5.98 6.87
CA GLN A 60 6.48 -6.01 8.16
C GLN A 60 5.10 -5.37 8.02
N SER A 61 4.06 -6.17 8.24
CA SER A 61 2.65 -5.76 8.13
C SER A 61 2.33 -5.02 6.81
N PRO A 62 2.70 -5.58 5.64
CA PRO A 62 2.43 -4.94 4.36
C PRO A 62 0.94 -4.99 4.01
N TRP A 63 0.44 -3.97 3.31
CA TRP A 63 -0.98 -3.84 2.95
C TRP A 63 -1.32 -4.31 1.53
N MET A 64 -0.34 -4.81 0.77
CA MET A 64 -0.50 -5.06 -0.67
C MET A 64 -0.89 -6.50 -1.04
N PHE A 65 -0.97 -7.43 -0.08
CA PHE A 65 -1.25 -8.83 -0.38
C PHE A 65 -2.67 -9.29 -0.03
N GLY A 66 -3.50 -8.40 0.53
CA GLY A 66 -4.88 -8.74 0.84
C GLY A 66 -5.73 -8.79 -0.43
N TYR A 67 -6.20 -9.96 -0.81
CA TYR A 67 -7.38 -10.11 -1.65
C TYR A 67 -8.60 -9.64 -0.86
N VAL A 68 -8.67 -8.38 -0.59
CA VAL A 68 -9.93 -7.80 -0.17
C VAL A 68 -10.67 -7.52 -1.46
N ASN A 69 -11.75 -8.26 -1.67
CA ASN A 69 -12.73 -8.11 -2.75
C ASN A 69 -12.49 -6.88 -3.63
N LYS A 70 -12.49 -7.02 -4.94
CA LYS A 70 -12.30 -5.99 -5.98
C LYS A 70 -12.98 -4.62 -5.70
N LEU A 71 -13.80 -4.55 -4.65
CA LEU A 71 -14.55 -3.38 -4.22
C LEU A 71 -13.85 -2.54 -3.14
N ALA A 72 -12.78 -3.01 -2.52
CA ALA A 72 -12.25 -2.41 -1.30
C ALA A 72 -10.72 -2.25 -1.26
N GLU A 73 -10.05 -2.18 -2.40
CA GLU A 73 -8.63 -1.84 -2.43
C GLU A 73 -8.44 -0.31 -2.33
N PRO A 74 -8.41 0.27 -1.12
CA PRO A 74 -8.33 1.71 -0.99
C PRO A 74 -6.92 2.24 -1.28
N ASN A 75 -5.92 1.35 -1.38
CA ASN A 75 -4.50 1.74 -1.42
C ASN A 75 -3.82 1.52 -2.77
N ILE A 76 -4.46 0.80 -3.69
CA ILE A 76 -3.95 0.57 -5.05
C ILE A 76 -5.03 0.98 -6.05
N VAL A 77 -4.64 1.68 -7.09
CA VAL A 77 -5.53 2.11 -8.18
C VAL A 77 -4.86 1.86 -9.52
N ARG A 78 -5.66 1.62 -10.54
CA ARG A 78 -5.17 1.61 -11.93
C ARG A 78 -5.07 3.04 -12.46
N LEU A 79 -4.14 3.27 -13.38
CA LEU A 79 -3.91 4.61 -13.92
C LEU A 79 -5.16 5.19 -14.59
N LYS A 80 -5.82 4.42 -15.46
CA LYS A 80 -6.97 4.87 -16.26
C LYS A 80 -8.29 4.21 -15.90
N ASP A 81 -8.26 2.92 -15.65
CA ASP A 81 -9.48 2.14 -15.42
C ASP A 81 -9.94 2.28 -13.97
N ALA A 82 -11.19 2.69 -13.80
CA ALA A 82 -11.78 2.76 -12.48
C ALA A 82 -12.07 1.35 -11.95
N VAL A 83 -11.43 0.96 -10.85
CA VAL A 83 -11.76 -0.24 -10.10
C VAL A 83 -12.21 0.17 -8.72
N GLY A 84 -13.46 -0.14 -8.37
CA GLY A 84 -14.03 0.20 -7.08
C GLY A 84 -14.45 1.68 -6.92
N PRO A 85 -14.83 2.07 -5.69
CA PRO A 85 -15.47 3.38 -5.41
C PRO A 85 -14.53 4.57 -5.51
N VAL A 86 -13.22 4.35 -5.48
CA VAL A 86 -12.21 5.42 -5.49
C VAL A 86 -11.94 5.96 -6.90
N GLY A 87 -12.15 5.12 -7.92
CA GLY A 87 -11.87 5.47 -9.32
C GLY A 87 -10.39 5.27 -9.70
N SER A 88 -10.02 5.76 -10.87
CA SER A 88 -8.64 5.69 -11.38
C SER A 88 -7.76 6.79 -10.79
N ALA A 89 -6.42 6.62 -10.88
CA ALA A 89 -5.46 7.64 -10.49
C ALA A 89 -5.66 8.96 -11.25
N GLU A 90 -6.03 8.88 -12.54
CA GLU A 90 -6.36 10.08 -13.33
C GLU A 90 -7.58 10.81 -12.79
N LYS A 91 -8.66 10.09 -12.43
CA LYS A 91 -9.85 10.70 -11.82
C LYS A 91 -9.53 11.35 -10.46
N ILE A 92 -8.70 10.69 -9.65
CA ILE A 92 -8.23 11.27 -8.38
C ILE A 92 -7.43 12.55 -8.65
N GLY A 93 -6.55 12.53 -9.64
CA GLY A 93 -5.75 13.69 -10.05
C GLY A 93 -6.60 14.86 -10.55
N LEU A 94 -7.60 14.59 -11.39
CA LEU A 94 -8.54 15.61 -11.89
C LEU A 94 -9.35 16.23 -10.74
N LYS A 95 -9.79 15.42 -9.80
CA LYS A 95 -10.50 15.90 -8.61
C LYS A 95 -9.60 16.74 -7.72
N TYR A 96 -8.32 16.36 -7.56
CA TYR A 96 -7.33 17.17 -6.85
C TYR A 96 -7.08 18.50 -7.55
N ALA A 97 -7.00 18.50 -8.87
CA ALA A 97 -6.76 19.67 -9.67
C ALA A 97 -7.90 20.70 -9.56
N ASP A 98 -9.15 20.25 -9.38
CA ASP A 98 -10.32 21.10 -9.20
C ASP A 98 -10.38 22.22 -10.26
N GLY A 99 -10.28 21.82 -11.53
CA GLY A 99 -10.28 22.71 -12.69
C GLY A 99 -8.95 23.45 -12.98
N LEU A 100 -7.95 23.36 -12.11
CA LEU A 100 -6.64 23.95 -12.37
C LEU A 100 -5.85 23.15 -13.41
N SER A 101 -5.13 23.87 -14.28
CA SER A 101 -4.16 23.23 -15.17
C SER A 101 -2.91 22.78 -14.40
N ILE A 102 -2.14 21.84 -14.96
CA ILE A 102 -0.83 21.44 -14.40
C ILE A 102 0.09 22.65 -14.25
N LYS A 103 0.03 23.61 -15.17
CA LYS A 103 0.82 24.84 -15.12
C LYS A 103 0.45 25.68 -13.90
N ASP A 104 -0.83 25.74 -13.54
CA ASP A 104 -1.30 26.49 -12.38
C ASP A 104 -1.03 25.74 -11.08
N LEU A 105 -1.22 24.41 -11.05
CA LEU A 105 -0.83 23.59 -9.90
C LEU A 105 0.66 23.74 -9.55
N ARG A 106 1.54 23.87 -10.54
CA ARG A 106 2.98 24.09 -10.32
C ARG A 106 3.35 25.46 -9.76
N LYS A 107 2.41 26.42 -9.76
CA LYS A 107 2.61 27.75 -9.14
C LYS A 107 2.16 27.80 -7.69
N LEU A 108 1.45 26.80 -7.21
CA LEU A 108 0.99 26.73 -5.83
C LEU A 108 2.18 26.64 -4.87
N SER A 109 2.02 27.25 -3.70
CA SER A 109 2.96 27.07 -2.60
C SER A 109 2.91 25.64 -2.07
N GLY A 110 3.95 25.20 -1.35
CA GLY A 110 3.95 23.90 -0.67
C GLY A 110 2.79 23.78 0.32
N GLU A 111 2.46 24.87 1.01
CA GLU A 111 1.36 24.94 1.98
C GLU A 111 -0.01 24.73 1.30
N ASP A 112 -0.24 25.38 0.16
CA ASP A 112 -1.46 25.20 -0.63
C ASP A 112 -1.60 23.74 -1.13
N ILE A 113 -0.50 23.14 -1.59
CA ILE A 113 -0.48 21.74 -2.03
C ILE A 113 -0.83 20.82 -0.87
N VAL A 114 -0.23 21.01 0.30
CA VAL A 114 -0.51 20.22 1.51
C VAL A 114 -1.96 20.38 1.96
N ALA A 115 -2.47 21.61 2.01
CA ALA A 115 -3.86 21.90 2.37
C ALA A 115 -4.84 21.21 1.44
N ARG A 116 -4.58 21.20 0.14
CA ARG A 116 -5.38 20.48 -0.87
C ARG A 116 -5.25 18.97 -0.72
N SER A 117 -4.08 18.46 -0.32
CA SER A 117 -3.80 17.01 -0.18
C SER A 117 -4.56 16.35 0.96
N SER A 118 -5.06 17.09 1.94
CA SER A 118 -5.81 16.55 3.08
C SER A 118 -7.05 15.74 2.68
N TYR A 119 -7.62 16.01 1.51
CA TYR A 119 -8.78 15.32 0.95
C TYR A 119 -8.42 14.11 0.08
N TYR A 120 -7.17 13.99 -0.36
CA TYR A 120 -6.77 13.00 -1.36
C TYR A 120 -5.66 12.13 -0.80
N LYS A 121 -6.02 10.92 -0.41
CA LYS A 121 -5.02 9.93 -0.02
C LYS A 121 -4.25 9.49 -1.27
N THR A 122 -2.93 9.64 -1.24
CA THR A 122 -2.06 9.06 -2.25
C THR A 122 -2.23 7.55 -2.31
N ARG A 123 -2.12 6.99 -3.50
CA ARG A 123 -2.29 5.56 -3.77
C ARG A 123 -1.11 5.06 -4.56
N VAL A 124 -0.73 3.81 -4.33
CA VAL A 124 0.15 3.09 -5.25
C VAL A 124 -0.62 2.84 -6.54
N THR A 125 0.00 3.11 -7.67
CA THR A 125 -0.67 3.07 -8.97
C THR A 125 -0.12 1.95 -9.83
N ILE A 126 -1.01 1.14 -10.39
CA ILE A 126 -0.69 0.19 -11.45
C ILE A 126 -0.68 0.98 -12.75
N ASP A 127 0.51 1.38 -13.19
CA ASP A 127 0.73 2.27 -14.34
C ASP A 127 1.26 1.55 -15.59
N GLY A 128 1.57 0.26 -15.46
CA GLY A 128 2.17 -0.56 -16.51
C GLY A 128 3.68 -0.35 -16.67
N TRP A 129 4.28 0.56 -15.90
CA TRP A 129 5.71 0.88 -15.95
C TRP A 129 6.42 0.52 -14.65
N LEU A 130 6.04 1.15 -13.53
CA LEU A 130 6.54 0.79 -12.20
C LEU A 130 5.95 -0.55 -11.75
N LEU A 131 4.63 -0.69 -11.89
CA LEU A 131 3.88 -1.91 -11.61
C LEU A 131 3.07 -2.30 -12.84
N SER A 132 3.36 -3.48 -13.39
CA SER A 132 2.62 -4.05 -14.52
C SER A 132 1.23 -4.53 -14.13
N ASP A 133 1.07 -4.96 -12.87
CA ASP A 133 -0.19 -5.47 -12.31
C ASP A 133 -0.20 -5.30 -10.78
N HIS A 134 -1.27 -5.79 -10.15
CA HIS A 134 -1.38 -5.85 -8.69
C HIS A 134 -0.27 -6.76 -8.11
N PRO A 135 0.44 -6.35 -7.06
CA PRO A 135 1.51 -7.16 -6.48
C PRO A 135 1.10 -8.59 -6.12
N ALA A 136 -0.12 -8.79 -5.59
CA ALA A 136 -0.60 -10.15 -5.31
C ALA A 136 -0.66 -11.02 -6.58
N GLU A 137 -1.04 -10.46 -7.73
CA GLU A 137 -1.05 -11.18 -9.00
C GLU A 137 0.37 -11.47 -9.50
N ILE A 138 1.27 -10.48 -9.37
CA ILE A 138 2.69 -10.65 -9.74
C ILE A 138 3.33 -11.78 -8.91
N PHE A 139 3.08 -11.78 -7.58
CA PHE A 139 3.56 -12.83 -6.69
C PHE A 139 2.92 -14.19 -6.98
N SER A 140 1.62 -14.25 -7.28
CA SER A 140 0.93 -15.51 -7.61
C SER A 140 1.48 -16.17 -8.88
N ARG A 141 2.03 -15.37 -9.80
CA ARG A 141 2.68 -15.84 -11.04
C ARG A 141 4.19 -16.07 -10.89
N GLY A 142 4.77 -15.78 -9.72
CA GLY A 142 6.21 -15.91 -9.48
C GLY A 142 7.07 -14.89 -10.26
N GLU A 143 6.50 -13.75 -10.65
CA GLU A 143 7.16 -12.72 -11.48
C GLU A 143 7.91 -11.67 -10.65
N GLN A 144 7.77 -11.70 -9.32
CA GLN A 144 8.47 -10.81 -8.41
C GLN A 144 10.00 -10.99 -8.45
N ALA A 145 10.72 -10.11 -7.77
CA ALA A 145 12.16 -10.29 -7.57
C ALA A 145 12.43 -11.62 -6.83
N ASP A 146 13.26 -12.46 -7.42
CA ASP A 146 13.69 -13.75 -6.83
C ASP A 146 14.79 -13.51 -5.80
N VAL A 147 14.36 -13.14 -4.59
CA VAL A 147 15.24 -12.87 -3.45
C VAL A 147 14.67 -13.49 -2.17
N PRO A 148 15.51 -13.91 -1.22
CA PRO A 148 15.05 -14.31 0.10
C PRO A 148 14.18 -13.22 0.73
N THR A 149 12.97 -13.61 1.14
CA THR A 149 11.96 -12.67 1.65
C THR A 149 11.47 -13.14 3.02
N MET A 150 11.43 -12.21 3.97
CA MET A 150 10.74 -12.36 5.24
C MET A 150 9.47 -11.49 5.20
N ILE A 151 8.33 -12.09 5.52
CA ILE A 151 7.04 -11.39 5.59
C ILE A 151 6.32 -11.81 6.86
N GLY A 152 5.69 -10.86 7.53
CA GLY A 152 4.94 -11.15 8.74
C GLY A 152 4.02 -10.02 9.16
N THR A 153 3.11 -10.36 10.06
CA THR A 153 2.17 -9.45 10.70
C THR A 153 2.24 -9.63 12.21
N THR A 154 1.81 -8.64 12.96
CA THR A 154 1.70 -8.77 14.40
C THR A 154 0.44 -9.55 14.79
N LYS A 155 0.44 -10.12 16.00
CA LYS A 155 -0.73 -10.87 16.51
C LYS A 155 -2.01 -10.03 16.55
N ASN A 156 -1.89 -8.75 16.87
CA ASN A 156 -3.00 -7.84 17.11
C ASN A 156 -2.94 -6.61 16.18
N GLU A 157 -2.81 -6.81 14.87
CA GLU A 157 -2.74 -5.74 13.87
C GLU A 157 -3.88 -4.72 13.98
N GLY A 158 -5.09 -5.20 14.28
CA GLY A 158 -6.27 -4.36 14.38
C GLY A 158 -6.32 -3.46 15.62
N ALA A 159 -5.56 -3.75 16.68
CA ALA A 159 -5.67 -3.08 17.97
C ALA A 159 -5.40 -1.58 17.87
N PHE A 160 -4.40 -1.17 17.09
CA PHE A 160 -4.08 0.23 16.84
C PHE A 160 -5.25 0.98 16.19
N PHE A 161 -5.84 0.41 15.14
CA PHE A 161 -6.97 1.02 14.44
C PHE A 161 -8.24 1.01 15.27
N TRP A 162 -8.44 -0.01 16.11
CA TRP A 162 -9.53 -0.08 17.05
C TRP A 162 -9.50 1.06 18.06
N TYR A 163 -8.32 1.43 18.54
CA TYR A 163 -8.15 2.54 19.49
C TYR A 163 -8.71 3.85 18.91
N PHE A 164 -8.54 4.10 17.62
CA PHE A 164 -9.03 5.31 16.93
C PHE A 164 -10.45 5.15 16.36
N ALA A 165 -11.09 3.99 16.49
CA ALA A 165 -12.44 3.80 15.98
C ALA A 165 -13.45 4.66 16.77
N LYS A 166 -14.28 5.43 16.05
CA LYS A 166 -15.31 6.31 16.66
C LYS A 166 -16.40 5.54 17.37
N SER A 167 -16.69 4.30 16.96
CA SER A 167 -17.68 3.43 17.60
C SER A 167 -17.07 2.05 17.79
N LYS A 168 -17.15 1.57 19.02
CA LYS A 168 -16.54 0.32 19.49
C LYS A 168 -17.65 -0.67 19.87
N SER A 169 -18.72 -0.78 19.09
CA SER A 169 -19.79 -1.72 19.36
C SER A 169 -19.76 -2.90 18.41
N ARG A 170 -20.19 -4.09 18.89
CA ARG A 170 -20.36 -5.29 18.07
C ARG A 170 -21.24 -5.05 16.85
N LYS A 171 -22.29 -4.25 16.98
CA LYS A 171 -23.16 -3.90 15.85
C LYS A 171 -22.39 -3.21 14.73
N VAL A 172 -21.60 -2.18 15.06
CA VAL A 172 -20.80 -1.46 14.05
C VAL A 172 -19.74 -2.36 13.43
N PHE A 173 -19.16 -3.27 14.21
CA PHE A 173 -18.23 -4.27 13.70
C PHE A 173 -18.93 -5.22 12.73
N ALA A 174 -20.08 -5.77 13.10
CA ALA A 174 -20.88 -6.66 12.24
C ALA A 174 -21.34 -5.96 10.95
N ASP A 175 -21.82 -4.71 11.04
CA ASP A 175 -22.23 -3.93 9.87
C ASP A 175 -21.05 -3.69 8.89
N LYS A 176 -19.87 -3.44 9.41
CA LYS A 176 -18.66 -3.34 8.59
C LYS A 176 -18.28 -4.67 7.94
N LEU A 177 -18.31 -5.78 8.69
CA LEU A 177 -18.06 -7.10 8.14
C LEU A 177 -19.08 -7.47 7.05
N LYS A 178 -20.35 -7.12 7.25
CA LYS A 178 -21.40 -7.36 6.26
C LYS A 178 -21.13 -6.61 4.96
N ALA A 179 -20.65 -5.39 5.02
CA ALA A 179 -20.27 -4.62 3.85
C ALA A 179 -19.09 -5.28 3.07
N PHE A 180 -18.19 -5.98 3.78
CA PHE A 180 -17.03 -6.63 3.19
C PHE A 180 -17.29 -8.07 2.73
N TYR A 181 -17.91 -8.88 3.59
CA TYR A 181 -17.99 -10.34 3.41
C TYR A 181 -19.36 -10.81 2.90
N GLN A 182 -20.37 -9.90 2.83
CA GLN A 182 -21.69 -10.17 2.28
C GLN A 182 -22.30 -11.48 2.81
N ASP A 183 -22.51 -12.48 1.96
CA ASP A 183 -23.05 -13.80 2.29
C ASP A 183 -22.16 -14.64 3.23
N LYS A 184 -20.88 -14.32 3.34
CA LYS A 184 -19.92 -14.98 4.25
C LYS A 184 -19.84 -14.33 5.64
N THR A 185 -20.58 -13.27 5.88
CA THR A 185 -20.52 -12.48 7.13
C THR A 185 -20.71 -13.34 8.38
N ASP A 186 -21.70 -14.23 8.39
CA ASP A 186 -21.99 -15.06 9.54
C ASP A 186 -20.86 -16.07 9.84
N ALA A 187 -20.27 -16.63 8.80
CA ALA A 187 -19.10 -17.51 8.95
C ALA A 187 -17.89 -16.74 9.53
N VAL A 188 -17.68 -15.50 9.11
CA VAL A 188 -16.61 -14.65 9.64
C VAL A 188 -16.92 -14.25 11.08
N LEU A 189 -18.15 -13.85 11.41
CA LEU A 189 -18.56 -13.50 12.77
C LEU A 189 -18.40 -14.67 13.75
N ALA A 190 -18.62 -15.90 13.29
CA ALA A 190 -18.39 -17.10 14.11
C ALA A 190 -16.93 -17.29 14.52
N LEU A 191 -15.97 -16.74 13.75
CA LEU A 191 -14.54 -16.76 14.09
C LEU A 191 -14.16 -15.69 15.12
N TYR A 192 -15.05 -14.72 15.37
CA TYR A 192 -14.87 -13.60 16.29
C TYR A 192 -16.05 -13.54 17.27
N PRO A 193 -16.14 -14.49 18.20
CA PRO A 193 -17.32 -14.65 19.06
C PRO A 193 -17.48 -13.57 20.15
N GLY A 194 -16.53 -12.66 20.27
CA GLY A 194 -16.55 -11.62 21.31
C GLY A 194 -17.81 -10.79 21.32
N GLU A 195 -18.45 -10.67 22.49
CA GLU A 195 -19.66 -9.85 22.70
C GLU A 195 -19.35 -8.53 23.36
N SER A 196 -18.31 -8.51 24.20
CA SER A 196 -17.85 -7.31 24.89
C SER A 196 -16.83 -6.53 24.04
N GLN A 197 -16.64 -5.26 24.42
CA GLN A 197 -15.66 -4.39 23.81
C GLN A 197 -14.22 -4.91 24.03
N GLU A 198 -13.97 -5.55 25.16
CA GLU A 198 -12.67 -6.11 25.50
C GLU A 198 -12.36 -7.38 24.67
N GLU A 199 -13.36 -8.22 24.44
CA GLU A 199 -13.22 -9.43 23.63
C GLU A 199 -13.06 -9.12 22.13
N LEU A 200 -13.66 -8.05 21.64
CA LEU A 200 -13.48 -7.57 20.26
C LEU A 200 -12.10 -6.92 20.02
N GLN A 201 -11.33 -6.65 21.08
CA GLN A 201 -9.98 -6.11 20.99
C GLN A 201 -8.89 -7.18 20.97
N LYS A 202 -9.23 -8.42 21.30
CA LYS A 202 -8.31 -9.59 21.29
C LYS A 202 -8.36 -10.29 19.94
#